data_5f4cfa17b507c50dae307f57127a7d13
#
_entry.id   5f4cfa17b507c50dae307f57127a7d13
#
_cell.length_a   1.000
_cell.length_b   1.000
_cell.length_c   1.000
_cell.angle_alpha   90.00
_cell.angle_beta   90.00
_cell.angle_gamma   90.00
#
_symmetry.space_group_name_H-M   'P 1'
#
loop_
_entity.id
_entity.type
_entity.pdbx_description
1 polymer ?
#
loop_
_entity_poly.entity_id
_entity_poly.type
_entity_poly.pdbx_seq_one_letter_code
_entity_poly.pdbx_strand_id
1 'polypeptide(L)'
;MELQTWIVLIIELIGTVAFSVSGAMVGMRKQMDIFGVIVLGVVTAVGGGMMRDVFLGQIPGAFTKPVYVEAAVVSAVIPFVLLYVNKKLLHSRYQIVYTKIIFLMDSLGLGIFTAMGVSTGVGAGYEKNMFFLAGVYSMAFLRRYSRR
;
A
#
# COMPACT_ATOMS: atom_id res chain seq x y z
N MET A 1 7.16 -23.89 10.72
CA MET A 1 5.95 -23.05 10.80
C MET A 1 6.29 -21.60 11.16
N GLU A 2 7.14 -21.36 12.12
CA GLU A 2 7.52 -19.98 12.54
C GLU A 2 8.19 -19.15 11.43
N LEU A 3 9.17 -19.72 10.73
CA LEU A 3 9.93 -19.00 9.70
C LEU A 3 9.04 -18.48 8.56
N GLN A 4 8.05 -19.25 8.13
CA GLN A 4 7.10 -18.83 7.09
C GLN A 4 6.25 -17.65 7.57
N THR A 5 5.81 -17.66 8.83
CA THR A 5 5.02 -16.58 9.42
C THR A 5 5.82 -15.27 9.47
N TRP A 6 7.09 -15.32 9.83
CA TRP A 6 7.96 -14.15 9.85
C TRP A 6 8.25 -13.59 8.45
N ILE A 7 8.46 -14.46 7.46
CA ILE A 7 8.69 -14.04 6.07
C ILE A 7 7.45 -13.32 5.53
N VAL A 8 6.26 -13.88 5.75
CA VAL A 8 5.00 -13.28 5.34
C VAL A 8 4.82 -11.90 5.99
N LEU A 9 5.04 -11.78 7.29
CA LEU A 9 4.92 -10.52 8.02
C LEU A 9 5.88 -9.45 7.48
N ILE A 10 7.14 -9.82 7.22
CA ILE A 10 8.13 -8.88 6.67
C ILE A 10 7.71 -8.39 5.28
N ILE A 11 7.26 -9.30 4.42
CA ILE A 11 6.82 -8.95 3.06
C ILE A 11 5.60 -8.03 3.12
N GLU A 12 4.62 -8.31 3.98
CA GLU A 12 3.44 -7.47 4.18
C GLU A 12 3.82 -6.07 4.73
N LEU A 13 4.78 -6.00 5.65
CA LEU A 13 5.27 -4.72 6.17
C LEU A 13 5.96 -3.89 5.09
N ILE A 14 6.77 -4.51 4.23
CA ILE A 14 7.40 -3.80 3.09
C ILE A 14 6.33 -3.22 2.16
N GLY A 15 5.30 -4.00 1.83
CA GLY A 15 4.16 -3.53 1.03
C GLY A 15 3.40 -2.39 1.70
N THR A 16 3.15 -2.49 3.01
CA THR A 16 2.49 -1.47 3.82
C THR A 16 3.28 -0.16 3.81
N VAL A 17 4.59 -0.22 4.02
CA VAL A 17 5.49 0.95 3.96
C VAL A 17 5.47 1.58 2.57
N ALA A 18 5.59 0.78 1.51
CA ALA A 18 5.58 1.27 0.14
C ALA A 18 4.28 2.02 -0.20
N PHE A 19 3.14 1.45 0.14
CA PHE A 19 1.85 2.10 -0.08
C PHE A 19 1.62 3.32 0.80
N SER A 20 2.06 3.28 2.07
CA SER A 20 1.95 4.43 2.95
C SER A 20 2.76 5.62 2.44
N VAL A 21 4.00 5.39 2.01
CA VAL A 21 4.84 6.42 1.39
C VAL A 21 4.19 6.97 0.13
N SER A 22 3.68 6.11 -0.76
CA SER A 22 2.98 6.52 -1.98
C SER A 22 1.76 7.40 -1.65
N GLY A 23 0.88 6.94 -0.73
CA GLY A 23 -0.29 7.68 -0.29
C GLY A 23 0.06 9.03 0.35
N ALA A 24 1.05 9.06 1.25
CA ALA A 24 1.54 10.28 1.88
C ALA A 24 2.07 11.29 0.84
N MET A 25 2.84 10.82 -0.14
CA MET A 25 3.34 11.66 -1.22
C MET A 25 2.20 12.24 -2.08
N VAL A 26 1.17 11.47 -2.36
CA VAL A 26 -0.02 11.98 -3.07
C VAL A 26 -0.74 13.06 -2.24
N GLY A 27 -0.90 12.84 -0.93
CA GLY A 27 -1.47 13.82 -0.01
C GLY A 27 -0.70 15.15 0.01
N MET A 28 0.61 15.08 0.10
CA MET A 28 1.48 16.28 0.04
C MET A 28 1.38 16.99 -1.31
N ARG A 29 1.27 16.26 -2.41
CA ARG A 29 1.07 16.84 -3.74
C ARG A 29 -0.27 17.60 -3.85
N LYS A 30 -1.27 17.16 -3.09
CA LYS A 30 -2.58 17.83 -2.96
C LYS A 30 -2.58 18.94 -1.93
N GLN A 31 -1.41 19.27 -1.33
CA GLN A 31 -1.24 20.30 -0.31
C GLN A 31 -2.12 20.06 0.94
N MET A 32 -2.34 18.79 1.28
CA MET A 32 -3.00 18.40 2.51
C MET A 32 -2.12 18.74 3.71
N ASP A 33 -2.76 19.00 4.85
CA ASP A 33 -2.08 19.13 6.13
C ASP A 33 -1.47 17.79 6.60
N ILE A 34 -0.67 17.84 7.66
CA ILE A 34 0.00 16.63 8.18
C ILE A 34 -1.00 15.53 8.54
N PHE A 35 -2.15 15.91 9.09
CA PHE A 35 -3.19 14.95 9.44
C PHE A 35 -3.76 14.25 8.20
N GLY A 36 -4.11 15.03 7.17
CA GLY A 36 -4.61 14.50 5.90
C GLY A 36 -3.58 13.59 5.21
N VAL A 37 -2.29 13.95 5.26
CA VAL A 37 -1.20 13.13 4.71
C VAL A 37 -1.10 11.79 5.44
N ILE A 38 -1.14 11.79 6.77
CA ILE A 38 -1.08 10.57 7.57
C ILE A 38 -2.30 9.70 7.29
N VAL A 39 -3.50 10.26 7.33
CA VAL A 39 -4.75 9.52 7.06
C VAL A 39 -4.71 8.89 5.67
N LEU A 40 -4.33 9.66 4.64
CA LEU A 40 -4.26 9.15 3.28
C LEU A 40 -3.21 8.04 3.14
N GLY A 41 -2.04 8.19 3.78
CA GLY A 41 -0.99 7.18 3.82
C GLY A 41 -1.48 5.89 4.47
N VAL A 42 -2.09 5.98 5.65
CA VAL A 42 -2.61 4.82 6.40
C VAL A 42 -3.73 4.13 5.62
N VAL A 43 -4.71 4.87 5.12
CA VAL A 43 -5.83 4.30 4.34
C VAL A 43 -5.33 3.61 3.08
N THR A 44 -4.35 4.19 2.38
CA THR A 44 -3.75 3.57 1.19
C THR A 44 -3.01 2.28 1.53
N ALA A 45 -2.26 2.28 2.64
CA ALA A 45 -1.44 1.14 3.05
C ALA A 45 -2.27 -0.05 3.56
N VAL A 46 -3.28 0.23 4.37
CA VAL A 46 -4.05 -0.79 5.09
C VAL A 46 -5.33 -1.17 4.36
N GLY A 47 -5.91 -0.24 3.60
CA GLY A 47 -7.23 -0.41 2.97
C GLY A 47 -7.31 -1.61 2.02
N GLY A 48 -6.28 -1.84 1.21
CA GLY A 48 -6.23 -3.00 0.29
C GLY A 48 -6.22 -4.34 1.03
N GLY A 49 -5.42 -4.44 2.10
CA GLY A 49 -5.37 -5.63 2.95
C GLY A 49 -6.70 -5.89 3.68
N MET A 50 -7.33 -4.82 4.19
CA MET A 50 -8.63 -4.92 4.85
C MET A 50 -9.72 -5.42 3.87
N MET A 51 -9.77 -4.87 2.66
CA MET A 51 -10.71 -5.34 1.63
C MET A 51 -10.48 -6.81 1.28
N ARG A 52 -9.23 -7.22 1.06
CA ARG A 52 -8.87 -8.61 0.80
C ARG A 52 -9.40 -9.53 1.90
N ASP A 53 -9.11 -9.21 3.15
CA ASP A 53 -9.45 -10.05 4.29
C ASP A 53 -10.97 -10.15 4.47
N VAL A 54 -11.70 -9.05 4.27
CA VAL A 54 -13.18 -9.04 4.28
C VAL A 54 -13.75 -9.92 3.17
N PHE A 55 -13.22 -9.86 1.94
CA PHE A 55 -13.67 -10.72 0.85
C PHE A 55 -13.41 -12.20 1.11
N LEU A 56 -12.35 -12.52 1.86
CA LEU A 56 -12.03 -13.89 2.27
C LEU A 56 -12.78 -14.33 3.54
N GLY A 57 -13.66 -13.48 4.09
CA GLY A 57 -14.41 -13.78 5.31
C GLY A 57 -13.53 -13.85 6.55
N GLN A 58 -12.35 -13.22 6.51
CA GLN A 58 -11.39 -13.18 7.61
C GLN A 58 -11.44 -11.84 8.34
N ILE A 59 -11.05 -11.85 9.61
CA ILE A 59 -10.89 -10.61 10.37
C ILE A 59 -9.66 -9.88 9.80
N PRO A 60 -9.81 -8.60 9.35
CA PRO A 60 -8.70 -7.85 8.78
C PRO A 60 -7.47 -7.81 9.69
N GLY A 61 -6.31 -8.14 9.12
CA GLY A 61 -5.04 -8.16 9.84
C GLY A 61 -4.67 -6.83 10.49
N ALA A 62 -5.15 -5.73 9.95
CA ALA A 62 -4.97 -4.39 10.52
C ALA A 62 -5.60 -4.21 11.91
N PHE A 63 -6.68 -4.93 12.22
CA PHE A 63 -7.31 -4.89 13.54
C PHE A 63 -6.68 -5.88 14.51
N THR A 64 -6.11 -6.99 14.01
CA THR A 64 -5.52 -8.02 14.86
C THR A 64 -4.04 -7.76 15.16
N LYS A 65 -3.34 -7.03 14.29
CA LYS A 65 -1.92 -6.73 14.41
C LYS A 65 -1.68 -5.23 14.24
N PRO A 66 -1.62 -4.45 15.32
CA PRO A 66 -1.46 -2.99 15.28
C PRO A 66 -0.17 -2.55 14.58
N VAL A 67 0.82 -3.43 14.47
CA VAL A 67 2.11 -3.16 13.80
C VAL A 67 1.95 -2.64 12.37
N TYR A 68 0.91 -3.06 11.65
CA TYR A 68 0.67 -2.57 10.28
C TYR A 68 0.25 -1.09 10.27
N VAL A 69 -0.61 -0.70 11.19
CA VAL A 69 -1.05 0.69 11.31
C VAL A 69 0.08 1.58 11.82
N GLU A 70 0.84 1.12 12.79
CA GLU A 70 2.00 1.83 13.33
C GLU A 70 3.06 2.06 12.24
N ALA A 71 3.41 1.00 11.49
CA ALA A 71 4.34 1.10 10.37
C ALA A 71 3.82 2.06 9.27
N ALA A 72 2.52 2.05 9.00
CA ALA A 72 1.91 2.95 8.04
C ALA A 72 1.98 4.42 8.49
N VAL A 73 1.70 4.70 9.77
CA VAL A 73 1.81 6.06 10.33
C VAL A 73 3.24 6.56 10.27
N VAL A 74 4.19 5.77 10.76
CA VAL A 74 5.62 6.14 10.77
C VAL A 74 6.12 6.40 9.36
N SER A 75 5.80 5.51 8.41
CA SER A 75 6.23 5.66 7.02
C SER A 75 5.54 6.80 6.27
N ALA A 76 4.34 7.24 6.68
CA ALA A 76 3.71 8.44 6.15
C ALA A 76 4.35 9.74 6.65
N VAL A 77 4.80 9.76 7.90
CA VAL A 77 5.44 10.94 8.52
C VAL A 77 6.83 11.21 7.94
N ILE A 78 7.60 10.17 7.64
CA ILE A 78 8.98 10.31 7.14
C ILE A 78 9.06 11.20 5.89
N PRO A 79 8.36 10.91 4.78
CA PRO A 79 8.42 11.75 3.58
C PRO A 79 7.86 13.16 3.84
N PHE A 80 6.87 13.30 4.72
CA PHE A 80 6.34 14.61 5.08
C PHE A 80 7.42 15.48 5.74
N VAL A 81 8.12 14.97 6.75
CA VAL A 81 9.18 15.71 7.46
C VAL A 81 10.33 16.02 6.51
N LEU A 82 10.78 15.05 5.71
CA LEU A 82 11.87 15.24 4.75
C LEU A 82 11.58 16.36 3.74
N LEU A 83 10.33 16.41 3.23
CA LEU A 83 9.93 17.42 2.26
C LEU A 83 9.57 18.77 2.90
N TYR A 84 9.07 18.75 4.14
CA TYR A 84 8.81 19.98 4.90
C TYR A 84 10.10 20.74 5.22
N VAL A 85 11.15 20.00 5.63
CA VAL A 85 12.48 20.59 5.89
C VAL A 85 13.14 21.07 4.61
N ASN A 86 12.94 20.36 3.49
CA ASN A 86 13.53 20.70 2.20
C ASN A 86 12.48 21.23 1.20
N LYS A 87 11.90 22.39 1.48
CA LYS A 87 10.93 23.06 0.59
C LYS A 87 11.43 23.25 -0.86
N LYS A 88 12.75 23.27 -1.09
CA LYS A 88 13.36 23.30 -2.42
C LYS A 88 13.05 22.05 -3.27
N LEU A 89 12.76 20.92 -2.64
CA LEU A 89 12.42 19.68 -3.33
C LEU A 89 11.01 19.69 -3.94
N LEU A 90 10.15 20.61 -3.52
CA LEU A 90 8.83 20.83 -4.13
C LEU A 90 8.87 21.71 -5.39
N HIS A 91 10.05 22.27 -5.74
CA HIS A 91 10.19 23.14 -6.92
C HIS A 91 10.14 22.33 -8.22
N SER A 92 9.68 22.96 -9.30
CA SER A 92 9.33 22.38 -10.62
C SER A 92 10.33 21.34 -11.18
N ARG A 93 11.61 21.45 -10.85
CA ARG A 93 12.67 20.52 -11.36
C ARG A 93 12.60 19.13 -10.75
N TYR A 94 12.03 18.97 -9.56
CA TYR A 94 11.98 17.69 -8.83
C TYR A 94 10.63 16.96 -8.98
N GLN A 95 9.65 17.56 -9.65
CA GLN A 95 8.35 16.92 -9.87
C GLN A 95 8.45 15.59 -10.63
N ILE A 96 9.41 15.47 -11.55
CA ILE A 96 9.64 14.23 -12.30
C ILE A 96 10.16 13.12 -11.39
N VAL A 97 11.12 13.43 -10.51
CA VAL A 97 11.69 12.48 -9.55
C VAL A 97 10.63 12.06 -8.55
N TYR A 98 9.88 13.02 -8.05
CA TYR A 98 8.77 12.80 -7.12
C TYR A 98 7.70 11.85 -7.69
N THR A 99 7.27 12.09 -8.92
CA THR A 99 6.31 11.23 -9.62
C THR A 99 6.87 9.82 -9.86
N LYS A 100 8.16 9.70 -10.17
CA LYS A 100 8.82 8.40 -10.33
C LYS A 100 8.86 7.61 -9.02
N ILE A 101 9.14 8.27 -7.90
CA ILE A 101 9.16 7.61 -6.58
C ILE A 101 7.76 7.10 -6.21
N ILE A 102 6.71 7.93 -6.39
CA ILE A 102 5.33 7.49 -6.17
C ILE A 102 5.03 6.25 -7.01
N PHE A 103 5.31 6.31 -8.31
CA PHE A 103 5.02 5.21 -9.22
C PHE A 103 5.78 3.93 -8.85
N LEU A 104 7.04 4.05 -8.42
CA LEU A 104 7.86 2.92 -8.01
C LEU A 104 7.34 2.30 -6.72
N MET A 105 7.02 3.11 -5.71
CA MET A 105 6.47 2.64 -4.44
C MET A 105 5.10 1.98 -4.63
N ASP A 106 4.25 2.56 -5.44
CA ASP A 106 2.93 2.02 -5.78
C ASP A 106 3.05 0.67 -6.51
N SER A 107 3.94 0.59 -7.50
CA SER A 107 4.19 -0.66 -8.24
C SER A 107 4.74 -1.77 -7.36
N LEU A 108 5.66 -1.46 -6.44
CA LEU A 108 6.19 -2.41 -5.46
C LEU A 108 5.08 -2.91 -4.52
N GLY A 109 4.30 -1.99 -3.97
CA GLY A 109 3.18 -2.31 -3.10
C GLY A 109 2.17 -3.22 -3.82
N LEU A 110 1.76 -2.86 -5.04
CA LEU A 110 0.84 -3.69 -5.84
C LEU A 110 1.39 -5.08 -6.11
N GLY A 111 2.67 -5.22 -6.46
CA GLY A 111 3.30 -6.52 -6.68
C GLY A 111 3.25 -7.40 -5.43
N ILE A 112 3.64 -6.85 -4.29
CA ILE A 112 3.65 -7.54 -3.00
C ILE A 112 2.23 -7.96 -2.60
N PHE A 113 1.27 -7.04 -2.62
CA PHE A 113 -0.11 -7.34 -2.20
C PHE A 113 -0.82 -8.29 -3.16
N THR A 114 -0.48 -8.26 -4.45
CA THR A 114 -0.99 -9.26 -5.41
C THR A 114 -0.49 -10.66 -5.07
N ALA A 115 0.83 -10.81 -4.85
CA ALA A 115 1.42 -12.08 -4.48
C ALA A 115 0.84 -12.62 -3.15
N MET A 116 0.68 -11.74 -2.16
CA MET A 116 0.08 -12.09 -0.88
C MET A 116 -1.40 -12.44 -0.99
N GLY A 117 -2.16 -11.70 -1.80
CA GLY A 117 -3.57 -11.98 -2.07
C GLY A 117 -3.78 -13.36 -2.69
N VAL A 118 -2.93 -13.72 -3.65
CA VAL A 118 -2.91 -15.06 -4.25
C VAL A 118 -2.60 -16.13 -3.21
N SER A 119 -1.53 -15.95 -2.44
CA SER A 119 -1.11 -16.91 -1.41
C SER A 119 -2.19 -17.13 -0.35
N THR A 120 -2.85 -16.06 0.11
CA THR A 120 -3.92 -16.14 1.11
C THR A 120 -5.17 -16.79 0.53
N GLY A 121 -5.53 -16.49 -0.72
CA GLY A 121 -6.66 -17.11 -1.41
C GLY A 121 -6.49 -18.62 -1.60
N VAL A 122 -5.30 -19.06 -1.99
CA VAL A 122 -4.95 -20.49 -2.10
C VAL A 122 -5.02 -21.16 -0.72
N GLY A 123 -4.46 -20.55 0.30
CA GLY A 123 -4.49 -21.07 1.67
C GLY A 123 -5.91 -21.16 2.26
N ALA A 124 -6.85 -20.33 1.78
CA ALA A 124 -8.26 -20.37 2.17
C ALA A 124 -9.11 -21.39 1.37
N GLY A 125 -8.50 -22.17 0.46
CA GLY A 125 -9.19 -23.21 -0.32
C GLY A 125 -9.97 -22.70 -1.52
N TYR A 126 -9.77 -21.46 -1.95
CA TYR A 126 -10.41 -20.87 -3.12
C TYR A 126 -9.71 -21.19 -4.45
N GLU A 127 -8.95 -22.30 -4.51
CA GLU A 127 -8.15 -22.70 -5.68
C GLU A 127 -8.95 -22.84 -6.99
N LYS A 128 -10.26 -23.04 -6.91
CA LYS A 128 -11.11 -23.32 -8.08
C LYS A 128 -12.12 -22.21 -8.41
N ASN A 129 -12.17 -21.12 -7.66
CA ASN A 129 -13.24 -20.15 -7.82
C ASN A 129 -12.79 -18.86 -8.51
N MET A 130 -13.73 -18.29 -9.26
CA MET A 130 -13.68 -17.05 -10.05
C MET A 130 -13.11 -15.82 -9.32
N PHE A 131 -12.96 -15.86 -7.99
CA PHE A 131 -12.34 -14.78 -7.20
C PHE A 131 -10.86 -14.59 -7.51
N PHE A 132 -10.15 -15.63 -7.87
CA PHE A 132 -8.76 -15.56 -8.30
C PHE A 132 -8.62 -14.73 -9.58
N LEU A 133 -9.51 -14.95 -10.52
CA LEU A 133 -9.61 -14.19 -11.76
C LEU A 133 -10.09 -12.76 -11.49
N ALA A 134 -11.04 -12.54 -10.57
CA ALA A 134 -11.53 -11.21 -10.23
C ALA A 134 -10.44 -10.32 -9.61
N GLY A 135 -9.57 -10.86 -8.75
CA GLY A 135 -8.41 -10.14 -8.20
C GLY A 135 -7.43 -9.72 -9.29
N VAL A 136 -7.12 -10.62 -10.22
CA VAL A 136 -6.24 -10.34 -11.37
C VAL A 136 -6.92 -9.40 -12.37
N TYR A 137 -8.22 -9.56 -12.62
CA TYR A 137 -8.97 -8.69 -13.53
C TYR A 137 -9.19 -7.28 -12.98
N SER A 138 -9.46 -7.12 -11.68
CA SER A 138 -9.59 -5.79 -11.06
C SER A 138 -8.29 -5.01 -11.12
N MET A 139 -7.15 -5.67 -10.93
CA MET A 139 -5.81 -5.07 -11.09
C MET A 139 -5.53 -4.68 -12.55
N ALA A 140 -5.88 -5.54 -13.51
CA ALA A 140 -5.72 -5.25 -14.94
C ALA A 140 -6.64 -4.10 -15.40
N PHE A 141 -7.85 -4.02 -14.85
CA PHE A 141 -8.82 -2.98 -15.17
C PHE A 141 -8.40 -1.61 -14.62
N LEU A 142 -7.94 -1.55 -13.37
CA LEU A 142 -7.41 -0.32 -12.76
C LEU A 142 -6.18 0.20 -13.52
N ARG A 143 -5.31 -0.69 -13.99
CA ARG A 143 -4.16 -0.32 -14.83
C ARG A 143 -4.58 0.28 -16.18
N ARG A 144 -5.68 -0.16 -16.76
CA ARG A 144 -6.20 0.35 -18.04
C ARG A 144 -6.85 1.72 -17.88
N TYR A 145 -7.53 1.96 -16.75
CA TYR A 145 -8.19 3.23 -16.46
C TYR A 145 -7.21 4.35 -16.11
N SER A 146 -6.11 4.03 -15.44
CA SER A 146 -5.06 4.99 -15.05
C SER A 146 -4.22 5.53 -16.23
N ARG A 147 -4.40 5.01 -17.45
CA ARG A 147 -3.67 5.47 -18.66
C ARG A 147 -4.48 6.40 -19.55
N ARG A 148 -5.66 6.81 -19.13
CA ARG A 148 -6.46 7.85 -19.77
C ARG A 148 -6.55 9.08 -18.88
#